data_c9f527ee9b97e335863d2f636489c6ad
#
_entry.id   c9f527ee9b97e335863d2f636489c6ad
#
_cell.length_a   1.000
_cell.length_b   1.000
_cell.length_c   1.000
_cell.angle_alpha   90.00
_cell.angle_beta   90.00
_cell.angle_gamma   90.00
#
_symmetry.space_group_name_H-M   'P 1'
#
loop_
_entity.id
_entity.type
_entity.pdbx_description
1 polymer ?
#
loop_
_entity_poly.entity_id
_entity_poly.type
_entity_poly.pdbx_seq_one_letter_code
_entity_poly.pdbx_strand_id
1 'polypeptide(L)'
;MTETTTTGAPSAAPASTAPRVGAALFALAVGGFTIGTTEFATMGLLPQIGADLGVSDPVVGHAITAYAVGVVVGAPLLTVAAARMSRKRLLLCLMGFYTVANVLSAAAPGIESLVVGRFLAGLPHGAFFGVGAAVGAAVAGPGRRGHAVSMMMTGLTIANVVGVPLSTAVGQNLGWRAAFVVIGVLGAVTLLGIWRFVPEQGPVDSSVRRELSTLRNGPLWISFAAGAIGFGGLFAVYTYVAPTVTKVAGMPESAVPWVLAVFGVGMTVGTLLGGRLVDRNVLRTVIGSFVATALSLVLFALVGTSPVPALLGLFALAVTSQTLGLAMQTRLMDLSPRAQSLGAALCHSALNIGNASGAFFGGLVIAAGYGYLAPAWVGLALTLVGLAMVLAFGRQRIAHAG
;
A
#
# COMPACT_ATOMS: atom_id res chain seq x y z
N MET A 1 -27.94 -25.35 61.55
CA MET A 1 -28.18 -24.37 60.42
C MET A 1 -26.92 -24.29 59.63
N THR A 2 -26.85 -25.03 58.56
CA THR A 2 -25.72 -25.10 57.62
C THR A 2 -26.12 -24.37 56.34
N GLU A 3 -25.53 -23.19 56.09
CA GLU A 3 -25.71 -22.42 54.86
C GLU A 3 -24.88 -23.07 53.75
N THR A 4 -25.55 -23.57 52.71
CA THR A 4 -24.95 -24.04 51.45
C THR A 4 -24.79 -22.85 50.50
N THR A 5 -23.57 -22.33 50.36
CA THR A 5 -23.16 -21.35 49.35
C THR A 5 -23.05 -22.05 48.00
N THR A 6 -24.01 -21.82 47.11
CA THR A 6 -23.95 -22.20 45.71
C THR A 6 -23.04 -21.23 44.97
N THR A 7 -21.82 -21.65 44.64
CA THR A 7 -20.94 -20.95 43.70
C THR A 7 -21.47 -21.13 42.29
N GLY A 8 -22.03 -20.05 41.73
CA GLY A 8 -22.41 -19.98 40.31
C GLY A 8 -21.17 -20.06 39.44
N ALA A 9 -21.10 -21.08 38.58
CA ALA A 9 -20.07 -21.21 37.57
C ALA A 9 -20.15 -20.05 36.55
N PRO A 10 -19.02 -19.46 36.13
CA PRO A 10 -19.05 -18.44 35.11
C PRO A 10 -19.55 -19.03 33.78
N SER A 11 -20.60 -18.40 33.24
CA SER A 11 -21.14 -18.73 31.94
C SER A 11 -20.05 -18.65 30.87
N ALA A 12 -19.68 -19.78 30.29
CA ALA A 12 -18.73 -19.85 29.20
C ALA A 12 -19.32 -19.10 27.98
N ALA A 13 -18.64 -18.04 27.57
CA ALA A 13 -18.96 -17.35 26.33
C ALA A 13 -18.91 -18.37 25.17
N PRO A 14 -19.87 -18.33 24.21
CA PRO A 14 -19.93 -19.31 23.14
C PRO A 14 -18.64 -19.25 22.31
N ALA A 15 -17.93 -20.36 22.22
CA ALA A 15 -16.75 -20.52 21.41
C ALA A 15 -17.08 -20.18 19.96
N SER A 16 -16.47 -19.13 19.41
CA SER A 16 -16.60 -18.81 17.98
C SER A 16 -16.02 -19.98 17.20
N THR A 17 -16.87 -20.64 16.41
CA THR A 17 -16.46 -21.83 15.65
C THR A 17 -15.34 -21.49 14.68
N ALA A 18 -14.22 -22.20 14.73
CA ALA A 18 -13.00 -21.99 13.94
C ALA A 18 -13.24 -21.73 12.42
N PRO A 19 -14.22 -22.35 11.76
CA PRO A 19 -14.53 -22.08 10.34
C PRO A 19 -15.01 -20.64 10.08
N ARG A 20 -15.73 -20.02 11.02
CA ARG A 20 -16.21 -18.63 10.84
C ARG A 20 -15.08 -17.61 11.00
N VAL A 21 -14.09 -17.87 11.84
CA VAL A 21 -12.88 -17.04 11.99
C VAL A 21 -12.08 -17.02 10.70
N GLY A 22 -11.80 -18.21 10.12
CA GLY A 22 -11.10 -18.34 8.84
C GLY A 22 -11.78 -17.61 7.70
N ALA A 23 -13.10 -17.73 7.58
CA ALA A 23 -13.89 -17.06 6.53
C ALA A 23 -13.87 -15.52 6.69
N ALA A 24 -13.92 -15.00 7.92
CA ALA A 24 -13.81 -13.56 8.17
C ALA A 24 -12.42 -13.02 7.81
N LEU A 25 -11.35 -13.72 8.21
CA LEU A 25 -9.98 -13.35 7.87
C LEU A 25 -9.74 -13.44 6.36
N PHE A 26 -10.29 -14.44 5.69
CA PHE A 26 -10.22 -14.58 4.23
C PHE A 26 -10.94 -13.43 3.52
N ALA A 27 -12.12 -13.01 3.99
CA ALA A 27 -12.83 -11.86 3.43
C ALA A 27 -11.99 -10.56 3.55
N LEU A 28 -11.29 -10.36 4.68
CA LEU A 28 -10.38 -9.24 4.86
C LEU A 28 -9.14 -9.34 3.94
N ALA A 29 -8.62 -10.55 3.72
CA ALA A 29 -7.52 -10.80 2.79
C ALA A 29 -7.92 -10.51 1.33
N VAL A 30 -9.14 -10.90 0.91
CA VAL A 30 -9.69 -10.55 -0.40
C VAL A 30 -9.82 -9.03 -0.54
N GLY A 31 -10.21 -8.33 0.52
CA GLY A 31 -10.20 -6.86 0.53
C GLY A 31 -8.81 -6.26 0.34
N GLY A 32 -7.81 -6.80 1.03
CA GLY A 32 -6.40 -6.42 0.84
C GLY A 32 -5.91 -6.69 -0.58
N PHE A 33 -6.28 -7.83 -1.16
CA PHE A 33 -6.01 -8.18 -2.56
C PHE A 33 -6.66 -7.19 -3.54
N THR A 34 -7.93 -6.87 -3.32
CA THR A 34 -8.69 -5.97 -4.19
C THR A 34 -8.09 -4.56 -4.19
N ILE A 35 -7.77 -4.03 -3.00
CA ILE A 35 -7.18 -2.71 -2.84
C ILE A 35 -5.76 -2.67 -3.45
N GLY A 36 -4.93 -3.67 -3.17
CA GLY A 36 -3.59 -3.75 -3.73
C GLY A 36 -3.59 -3.86 -5.26
N THR A 37 -4.54 -4.60 -5.83
CA THR A 37 -4.68 -4.70 -7.29
C THR A 37 -5.00 -3.33 -7.90
N THR A 38 -5.95 -2.59 -7.34
CA THR A 38 -6.32 -1.25 -7.85
C THR A 38 -5.19 -0.23 -7.73
N GLU A 39 -4.43 -0.28 -6.65
CA GLU A 39 -3.36 0.69 -6.39
C GLU A 39 -2.37 0.74 -7.56
N PHE A 40 -2.02 -0.42 -8.11
CA PHE A 40 -0.97 -0.55 -9.10
C PHE A 40 -1.47 -0.88 -10.52
N ALA A 41 -2.74 -1.27 -10.71
CA ALA A 41 -3.30 -1.61 -12.02
C ALA A 41 -3.15 -0.49 -13.06
N THR A 42 -3.35 0.77 -12.64
CA THR A 42 -3.22 1.94 -13.53
C THR A 42 -1.80 2.08 -14.12
N MET A 43 -0.77 1.68 -13.35
CA MET A 43 0.63 1.76 -13.79
C MET A 43 0.93 0.76 -14.92
N GLY A 44 0.31 -0.42 -14.87
CA GLY A 44 0.42 -1.42 -15.93
C GLY A 44 -0.39 -1.11 -17.18
N LEU A 45 -1.45 -0.28 -17.05
CA LEU A 45 -2.38 0.08 -18.13
C LEU A 45 -2.20 1.51 -18.64
N LEU A 46 -1.16 2.20 -18.20
CA LEU A 46 -0.94 3.61 -18.48
C LEU A 46 -0.93 3.95 -19.98
N PRO A 47 -0.23 3.18 -20.86
CA PRO A 47 -0.27 3.45 -22.29
C PRO A 47 -1.66 3.24 -22.92
N GLN A 48 -2.40 2.20 -22.50
CA GLN A 48 -3.73 1.88 -23.03
C GLN A 48 -4.75 2.96 -22.64
N ILE A 49 -4.68 3.46 -21.39
CA ILE A 49 -5.51 4.56 -20.92
C ILE A 49 -5.20 5.84 -21.71
N GLY A 50 -3.91 6.13 -21.91
CA GLY A 50 -3.47 7.31 -22.67
C GLY A 50 -3.95 7.27 -24.11
N ALA A 51 -3.81 6.13 -24.78
CA ALA A 51 -4.25 5.93 -26.17
C ALA A 51 -5.77 6.08 -26.32
N ASP A 52 -6.56 5.47 -25.41
CA ASP A 52 -8.03 5.52 -25.48
C ASP A 52 -8.60 6.92 -25.16
N LEU A 53 -7.98 7.64 -24.22
CA LEU A 53 -8.42 8.99 -23.82
C LEU A 53 -7.76 10.11 -24.61
N GLY A 54 -6.85 9.79 -25.53
CA GLY A 54 -6.14 10.78 -26.38
C GLY A 54 -5.20 11.70 -25.59
N VAL A 55 -4.59 11.20 -24.50
CA VAL A 55 -3.69 11.97 -23.63
C VAL A 55 -2.32 11.31 -23.49
N SER A 56 -1.31 12.09 -23.11
CA SER A 56 0.04 11.56 -22.90
C SER A 56 0.16 10.75 -21.59
N ASP A 57 1.17 9.86 -21.55
CA ASP A 57 1.48 9.03 -20.38
C ASP A 57 1.63 9.85 -19.07
N PRO A 58 2.32 11.03 -19.04
CA PRO A 58 2.38 11.87 -17.85
C PRO A 58 1.01 12.38 -17.37
N VAL A 59 0.09 12.67 -18.29
CA VAL A 59 -1.28 13.12 -17.95
C VAL A 59 -2.06 11.98 -17.28
N VAL A 60 -1.92 10.73 -17.76
CA VAL A 60 -2.49 9.56 -17.08
C VAL A 60 -1.86 9.37 -15.69
N GLY A 61 -0.58 9.71 -15.52
CA GLY A 61 0.11 9.70 -14.23
C GLY A 61 -0.59 10.53 -13.13
N HIS A 62 -1.34 11.58 -13.51
CA HIS A 62 -2.15 12.34 -12.55
C HIS A 62 -3.24 11.51 -11.89
N ALA A 63 -3.76 10.47 -12.56
CA ALA A 63 -4.74 9.55 -11.96
C ALA A 63 -4.11 8.68 -10.87
N ILE A 64 -2.82 8.34 -10.99
CA ILE A 64 -2.04 7.62 -9.97
C ILE A 64 -1.76 8.55 -8.79
N THR A 65 -1.29 9.77 -9.08
CA THR A 65 -1.09 10.82 -8.07
C THR A 65 -2.37 11.09 -7.28
N ALA A 66 -3.51 11.23 -7.96
CA ALA A 66 -4.80 11.49 -7.33
C ALA A 66 -5.23 10.37 -6.38
N TYR A 67 -5.05 9.11 -6.78
CA TYR A 67 -5.31 7.97 -5.90
C TYR A 67 -4.46 8.03 -4.62
N ALA A 68 -3.17 8.24 -4.76
CA ALA A 68 -2.24 8.31 -3.64
C ALA A 68 -2.56 9.49 -2.70
N VAL A 69 -2.92 10.66 -3.24
CA VAL A 69 -3.41 11.80 -2.45
C VAL A 69 -4.71 11.43 -1.73
N GLY A 70 -5.63 10.73 -2.40
CA GLY A 70 -6.85 10.20 -1.80
C GLY A 70 -6.55 9.32 -0.58
N VAL A 71 -5.56 8.43 -0.66
CA VAL A 71 -5.13 7.58 0.48
C VAL A 71 -4.63 8.42 1.65
N VAL A 72 -3.78 9.42 1.38
CA VAL A 72 -3.20 10.30 2.43
C VAL A 72 -4.29 11.11 3.14
N VAL A 73 -5.23 11.66 2.38
CA VAL A 73 -6.33 12.48 2.92
C VAL A 73 -7.40 11.63 3.60
N GLY A 74 -7.70 10.47 3.00
CA GLY A 74 -8.80 9.61 3.43
C GLY A 74 -8.56 8.95 4.78
N ALA A 75 -7.33 8.53 5.07
CA ALA A 75 -7.02 7.83 6.31
C ALA A 75 -7.41 8.64 7.58
N PRO A 76 -6.95 9.88 7.79
CA PRO A 76 -7.35 10.67 8.95
C PRO A 76 -8.82 11.10 8.88
N LEU A 77 -9.31 11.52 7.71
CA LEU A 77 -10.68 12.03 7.54
C LEU A 77 -11.73 10.97 7.90
N LEU A 78 -11.58 9.76 7.34
CA LEU A 78 -12.56 8.69 7.54
C LEU A 78 -12.44 8.06 8.94
N THR A 79 -11.25 8.05 9.54
CA THR A 79 -11.06 7.60 10.92
C THR A 79 -11.82 8.49 11.90
N VAL A 80 -11.77 9.81 11.72
CA VAL A 80 -12.50 10.77 12.55
C VAL A 80 -14.00 10.72 12.29
N ALA A 81 -14.41 10.73 11.01
CA ALA A 81 -15.82 10.73 10.62
C ALA A 81 -16.57 9.49 11.12
N ALA A 82 -15.88 8.36 11.22
CA ALA A 82 -16.46 7.07 11.56
C ALA A 82 -16.26 6.61 13.01
N ALA A 83 -15.73 7.48 13.88
CA ALA A 83 -15.41 7.13 15.29
C ALA A 83 -16.59 6.58 16.10
N ARG A 84 -17.83 6.87 15.68
CA ARG A 84 -19.08 6.40 16.34
C ARG A 84 -19.70 5.17 15.67
N MET A 85 -19.14 4.71 14.55
CA MET A 85 -19.68 3.56 13.81
C MET A 85 -19.16 2.24 14.36
N SER A 86 -19.97 1.17 14.29
CA SER A 86 -19.45 -0.19 14.51
C SER A 86 -18.41 -0.54 13.44
N ARG A 87 -17.36 -1.26 13.83
CA ARG A 87 -16.24 -1.59 12.93
C ARG A 87 -16.68 -2.32 11.66
N LYS A 88 -17.65 -3.24 11.78
CA LYS A 88 -18.22 -3.95 10.63
C LYS A 88 -18.92 -2.99 9.67
N ARG A 89 -19.79 -2.11 10.17
CA ARG A 89 -20.49 -1.13 9.33
C ARG A 89 -19.51 -0.20 8.63
N LEU A 90 -18.48 0.23 9.34
CA LEU A 90 -17.41 1.04 8.76
C LEU A 90 -16.69 0.32 7.61
N LEU A 91 -16.29 -0.96 7.79
CA LEU A 91 -15.69 -1.75 6.72
C LEU A 91 -16.62 -1.88 5.51
N LEU A 92 -17.92 -2.10 5.74
CA LEU A 92 -18.93 -2.17 4.67
C LEU A 92 -19.06 -0.85 3.92
N CYS A 93 -19.11 0.28 4.63
CA CYS A 93 -19.16 1.61 4.01
C CYS A 93 -17.89 1.92 3.21
N LEU A 94 -16.70 1.61 3.77
CA LEU A 94 -15.42 1.82 3.11
C LEU A 94 -15.32 1.00 1.82
N MET A 95 -15.66 -0.29 1.88
CA MET A 95 -15.60 -1.18 0.72
C MET A 95 -16.70 -0.87 -0.29
N GLY A 96 -17.89 -0.50 0.14
CA GLY A 96 -18.98 -0.04 -0.73
C GLY A 96 -18.59 1.22 -1.50
N PHE A 97 -18.06 2.23 -0.81
CA PHE A 97 -17.57 3.46 -1.43
C PHE A 97 -16.42 3.18 -2.41
N TYR A 98 -15.46 2.33 -2.02
CA TYR A 98 -14.36 1.88 -2.87
C TYR A 98 -14.87 1.20 -4.15
N THR A 99 -15.84 0.29 -4.03
CA THR A 99 -16.45 -0.43 -5.15
C THR A 99 -17.09 0.54 -6.13
N VAL A 100 -17.91 1.47 -5.62
CA VAL A 100 -18.56 2.51 -6.46
C VAL A 100 -17.52 3.39 -7.14
N ALA A 101 -16.48 3.83 -6.45
CA ALA A 101 -15.42 4.68 -7.02
C ALA A 101 -14.64 3.97 -8.15
N ASN A 102 -14.41 2.65 -8.04
CA ASN A 102 -13.78 1.87 -9.13
C ASN A 102 -14.73 1.68 -10.32
N VAL A 103 -16.02 1.47 -10.09
CA VAL A 103 -17.03 1.42 -11.17
C VAL A 103 -17.13 2.78 -11.87
N LEU A 104 -17.10 3.88 -11.14
CA LEU A 104 -17.05 5.24 -11.71
C LEU A 104 -15.76 5.45 -12.52
N SER A 105 -14.63 4.93 -12.06
CA SER A 105 -13.38 4.95 -12.83
C SER A 105 -13.49 4.17 -14.14
N ALA A 106 -14.17 3.00 -14.12
CA ALA A 106 -14.44 2.22 -15.34
C ALA A 106 -15.36 2.98 -16.34
N ALA A 107 -16.32 3.75 -15.81
CA ALA A 107 -17.28 4.52 -16.62
C ALA A 107 -16.74 5.90 -17.03
N ALA A 108 -15.50 6.25 -16.71
CA ALA A 108 -14.95 7.58 -16.95
C ALA A 108 -14.88 7.91 -18.46
N PRO A 109 -15.57 8.98 -18.93
CA PRO A 109 -15.55 9.40 -20.33
C PRO A 109 -14.25 10.13 -20.73
N GLY A 110 -13.47 10.61 -19.77
CA GLY A 110 -12.25 11.36 -20.00
C GLY A 110 -11.32 11.35 -18.82
N ILE A 111 -10.14 11.94 -18.97
CA ILE A 111 -9.08 11.90 -17.97
C ILE A 111 -9.48 12.60 -16.67
N GLU A 112 -10.20 13.71 -16.70
CA GLU A 112 -10.61 14.46 -15.51
C GLU A 112 -11.53 13.63 -14.62
N SER A 113 -12.52 12.96 -15.23
CA SER A 113 -13.42 12.06 -14.50
C SER A 113 -12.70 10.83 -13.96
N LEU A 114 -11.71 10.30 -14.68
CA LEU A 114 -10.85 9.23 -14.20
C LEU A 114 -10.04 9.70 -12.98
N VAL A 115 -9.42 10.88 -13.03
CA VAL A 115 -8.65 11.46 -11.92
C VAL A 115 -9.53 11.62 -10.67
N VAL A 116 -10.75 12.12 -10.82
CA VAL A 116 -11.71 12.22 -9.71
C VAL A 116 -12.09 10.83 -9.17
N GLY A 117 -12.42 9.89 -10.04
CA GLY A 117 -12.75 8.51 -9.65
C GLY A 117 -11.59 7.85 -8.90
N ARG A 118 -10.37 8.07 -9.34
CA ARG A 118 -9.16 7.54 -8.68
C ARG A 118 -8.91 8.18 -7.32
N PHE A 119 -9.06 9.49 -7.19
CA PHE A 119 -9.00 10.17 -5.88
C PHE A 119 -10.03 9.59 -4.90
N LEU A 120 -11.28 9.44 -5.34
CA LEU A 120 -12.35 8.85 -4.53
C LEU A 120 -12.00 7.39 -4.14
N ALA A 121 -11.50 6.58 -5.07
CA ALA A 121 -11.11 5.20 -4.78
C ALA A 121 -9.94 5.10 -3.76
N GLY A 122 -9.08 6.11 -3.70
CA GLY A 122 -8.00 6.20 -2.72
C GLY A 122 -8.47 6.47 -1.28
N LEU A 123 -9.54 7.26 -1.11
CA LEU A 123 -10.00 7.69 0.23
C LEU A 123 -10.20 6.54 1.23
N PRO A 124 -10.88 5.43 0.92
CA PRO A 124 -11.13 4.35 1.88
C PRO A 124 -9.93 3.44 2.14
N HIS A 125 -8.87 3.47 1.30
CA HIS A 125 -7.76 2.53 1.33
C HIS A 125 -7.10 2.42 2.72
N GLY A 126 -6.54 3.52 3.24
CA GLY A 126 -5.82 3.50 4.52
C GLY A 126 -6.71 3.16 5.71
N ALA A 127 -7.93 3.68 5.72
CA ALA A 127 -8.92 3.38 6.76
C ALA A 127 -9.35 1.90 6.73
N PHE A 128 -9.50 1.30 5.54
CA PHE A 128 -9.82 -0.13 5.41
C PHE A 128 -8.74 -1.02 6.03
N PHE A 129 -7.46 -0.76 5.76
CA PHE A 129 -6.37 -1.54 6.36
C PHE A 129 -6.30 -1.37 7.87
N GLY A 130 -6.48 -0.15 8.39
CA GLY A 130 -6.47 0.13 9.83
C GLY A 130 -7.62 -0.58 10.57
N VAL A 131 -8.85 -0.40 10.08
CA VAL A 131 -10.04 -1.02 10.68
C VAL A 131 -10.06 -2.53 10.46
N GLY A 132 -9.66 -3.00 9.30
CA GLY A 132 -9.58 -4.42 8.96
C GLY A 132 -8.58 -5.17 9.86
N ALA A 133 -7.42 -4.58 10.15
CA ALA A 133 -6.46 -5.13 11.09
C ALA A 133 -7.02 -5.25 12.50
N ALA A 134 -7.76 -4.23 12.97
CA ALA A 134 -8.40 -4.25 14.28
C ALA A 134 -9.53 -5.29 14.37
N VAL A 135 -10.35 -5.39 13.31
CA VAL A 135 -11.41 -6.41 13.21
C VAL A 135 -10.83 -7.81 13.14
N GLY A 136 -9.82 -8.03 12.30
CA GLY A 136 -9.14 -9.30 12.16
C GLY A 136 -8.54 -9.77 13.49
N ALA A 137 -7.90 -8.87 14.23
CA ALA A 137 -7.35 -9.15 15.54
C ALA A 137 -8.44 -9.54 16.57
N ALA A 138 -9.57 -8.84 16.58
CA ALA A 138 -10.69 -9.14 17.47
C ALA A 138 -11.34 -10.50 17.13
N VAL A 139 -11.48 -10.82 15.83
CA VAL A 139 -12.05 -12.10 15.36
C VAL A 139 -11.11 -13.27 15.63
N ALA A 140 -9.80 -13.09 15.46
CA ALA A 140 -8.80 -14.14 15.69
C ALA A 140 -8.61 -14.46 17.20
N GLY A 141 -8.97 -13.53 18.08
CA GLY A 141 -8.88 -13.70 19.52
C GLY A 141 -7.50 -13.37 20.11
N PRO A 142 -7.37 -13.49 21.46
CA PRO A 142 -6.13 -13.19 22.17
C PRO A 142 -4.93 -13.96 21.63
N GLY A 143 -3.78 -13.32 21.51
CA GLY A 143 -2.52 -13.93 21.06
C GLY A 143 -2.42 -14.18 19.53
N ARG A 144 -3.48 -13.95 18.74
CA ARG A 144 -3.49 -14.18 17.27
C ARG A 144 -3.57 -12.92 16.42
N ARG A 145 -3.37 -11.74 17.04
CA ARG A 145 -3.42 -10.44 16.33
C ARG A 145 -2.45 -10.40 15.15
N GLY A 146 -1.21 -10.85 15.34
CA GLY A 146 -0.21 -10.90 14.27
C GLY A 146 -0.64 -11.76 13.09
N HIS A 147 -1.22 -12.93 13.36
CA HIS A 147 -1.75 -13.82 12.33
C HIS A 147 -2.86 -13.15 11.51
N ALA A 148 -3.80 -12.45 12.14
CA ALA A 148 -4.89 -11.77 11.46
C ALA A 148 -4.39 -10.64 10.54
N VAL A 149 -3.46 -9.82 11.02
CA VAL A 149 -2.82 -8.75 10.21
C VAL A 149 -2.04 -9.36 9.05
N SER A 150 -1.28 -10.44 9.31
CA SER A 150 -0.52 -11.16 8.29
C SER A 150 -1.42 -11.71 7.18
N MET A 151 -2.56 -12.30 7.52
CA MET A 151 -3.54 -12.79 6.52
C MET A 151 -4.04 -11.67 5.61
N MET A 152 -4.37 -10.52 6.15
CA MET A 152 -4.81 -9.37 5.35
C MET A 152 -3.67 -8.84 4.45
N MET A 153 -2.43 -8.76 4.98
CA MET A 153 -1.25 -8.35 4.21
C MET A 153 -0.87 -9.38 3.14
N THR A 154 -1.14 -10.66 3.36
CA THR A 154 -0.99 -11.71 2.33
C THR A 154 -1.86 -11.41 1.12
N GLY A 155 -3.09 -10.91 1.32
CA GLY A 155 -3.92 -10.44 0.22
C GLY A 155 -3.23 -9.36 -0.62
N LEU A 156 -2.63 -8.36 0.01
CA LEU A 156 -1.86 -7.31 -0.66
C LEU A 156 -0.63 -7.88 -1.40
N THR A 157 0.08 -8.82 -0.80
CA THR A 157 1.23 -9.46 -1.45
C THR A 157 0.82 -10.25 -2.69
N ILE A 158 -0.26 -11.03 -2.61
CA ILE A 158 -0.82 -11.78 -3.75
C ILE A 158 -1.31 -10.81 -4.84
N ALA A 159 -1.85 -9.65 -4.46
CA ALA A 159 -2.23 -8.62 -5.42
C ALA A 159 -1.04 -8.18 -6.29
N ASN A 160 0.12 -7.96 -5.70
CA ASN A 160 1.30 -7.54 -6.45
C ASN A 160 1.85 -8.64 -7.39
N VAL A 161 1.76 -9.92 -6.98
CA VAL A 161 2.30 -11.03 -7.77
C VAL A 161 1.31 -11.51 -8.85
N VAL A 162 0.01 -11.45 -8.57
CA VAL A 162 -1.05 -12.04 -9.43
C VAL A 162 -2.07 -10.98 -9.85
N GLY A 163 -2.60 -10.20 -8.91
CA GLY A 163 -3.70 -9.27 -9.14
C GLY A 163 -3.36 -8.19 -10.16
N VAL A 164 -2.23 -7.52 -9.97
CA VAL A 164 -1.77 -6.44 -10.86
C VAL A 164 -1.43 -6.96 -12.26
N PRO A 165 -0.64 -8.04 -12.42
CA PRO A 165 -0.39 -8.65 -13.73
C PRO A 165 -1.66 -9.10 -14.44
N LEU A 166 -2.56 -9.78 -13.73
CA LEU A 166 -3.81 -10.26 -14.30
C LEU A 166 -4.73 -9.11 -14.71
N SER A 167 -4.86 -8.07 -13.87
CA SER A 167 -5.61 -6.86 -14.18
C SER A 167 -5.05 -6.15 -15.42
N THR A 168 -3.72 -6.11 -15.56
CA THR A 168 -3.05 -5.55 -16.73
C THR A 168 -3.35 -6.38 -17.98
N ALA A 169 -3.25 -7.71 -17.90
CA ALA A 169 -3.59 -8.60 -19.01
C ALA A 169 -5.07 -8.47 -19.43
N VAL A 170 -5.99 -8.39 -18.47
CA VAL A 170 -7.41 -8.12 -18.75
C VAL A 170 -7.58 -6.78 -19.46
N GLY A 171 -6.94 -5.74 -18.96
CA GLY A 171 -7.04 -4.40 -19.55
C GLY A 171 -6.43 -4.29 -20.94
N GLN A 172 -5.35 -5.02 -21.23
CA GLN A 172 -4.75 -5.08 -22.56
C GLN A 172 -5.63 -5.81 -23.59
N ASN A 173 -6.34 -6.87 -23.18
CA ASN A 173 -7.11 -7.69 -24.12
C ASN A 173 -8.59 -7.27 -24.24
N LEU A 174 -9.18 -6.73 -23.18
CA LEU A 174 -10.60 -6.37 -23.11
C LEU A 174 -10.84 -4.87 -22.91
N GLY A 175 -9.77 -4.08 -22.93
CA GLY A 175 -9.78 -2.64 -22.65
C GLY A 175 -9.61 -2.33 -21.16
N TRP A 176 -8.96 -1.21 -20.87
CA TRP A 176 -8.60 -0.81 -19.50
C TRP A 176 -9.83 -0.68 -18.56
N ARG A 177 -10.99 -0.32 -19.13
CA ARG A 177 -12.25 -0.24 -18.39
C ARG A 177 -12.66 -1.58 -17.80
N ALA A 178 -12.43 -2.68 -18.52
CA ALA A 178 -12.71 -4.03 -18.04
C ALA A 178 -11.91 -4.39 -16.79
N ALA A 179 -10.66 -3.94 -16.68
CA ALA A 179 -9.86 -4.13 -15.48
C ALA A 179 -10.49 -3.47 -14.25
N PHE A 180 -10.98 -2.23 -14.37
CA PHE A 180 -11.68 -1.55 -13.28
C PHE A 180 -13.04 -2.18 -12.94
N VAL A 181 -13.76 -2.71 -13.94
CA VAL A 181 -14.99 -3.50 -13.70
C VAL A 181 -14.67 -4.75 -12.89
N VAL A 182 -13.63 -5.51 -13.26
CA VAL A 182 -13.18 -6.69 -12.49
C VAL A 182 -12.83 -6.32 -11.05
N ILE A 183 -12.12 -5.21 -10.84
CA ILE A 183 -11.81 -4.69 -9.52
C ILE A 183 -13.08 -4.32 -8.75
N GLY A 184 -14.06 -3.71 -9.41
CA GLY A 184 -15.38 -3.43 -8.84
C GLY A 184 -16.11 -4.70 -8.40
N VAL A 185 -16.08 -5.76 -9.23
CA VAL A 185 -16.65 -7.08 -8.89
C VAL A 185 -15.93 -7.68 -7.68
N LEU A 186 -14.60 -7.64 -7.62
CA LEU A 186 -13.83 -8.09 -6.46
C LEU A 186 -14.19 -7.29 -5.20
N GLY A 187 -14.42 -5.98 -5.34
CA GLY A 187 -14.91 -5.13 -4.25
C GLY A 187 -16.29 -5.58 -3.76
N ALA A 188 -17.22 -5.89 -4.65
CA ALA A 188 -18.53 -6.41 -4.31
C ALA A 188 -18.46 -7.80 -3.63
N VAL A 189 -17.58 -8.69 -4.10
CA VAL A 189 -17.30 -9.98 -3.46
C VAL A 189 -16.75 -9.78 -2.05
N THR A 190 -15.82 -8.84 -1.87
CA THR A 190 -15.29 -8.49 -0.55
C THR A 190 -16.39 -7.95 0.37
N LEU A 191 -17.25 -7.06 -0.14
CA LEU A 191 -18.38 -6.50 0.58
C LEU A 191 -19.32 -7.62 1.09
N LEU A 192 -19.67 -8.54 0.21
CA LEU A 192 -20.50 -9.70 0.55
C LEU A 192 -19.81 -10.59 1.60
N GLY A 193 -18.52 -10.84 1.45
CA GLY A 193 -17.72 -11.60 2.41
C GLY A 193 -17.70 -10.96 3.79
N ILE A 194 -17.47 -9.64 3.87
CA ILE A 194 -17.49 -8.89 5.13
C ILE A 194 -18.89 -8.93 5.75
N TRP A 195 -19.93 -8.68 4.97
CA TRP A 195 -21.30 -8.73 5.43
C TRP A 195 -21.69 -10.08 6.01
N ARG A 196 -21.29 -11.18 5.35
CA ARG A 196 -21.67 -12.55 5.71
C ARG A 196 -20.86 -13.15 6.84
N PHE A 197 -19.54 -12.86 6.91
CA PHE A 197 -18.61 -13.59 7.77
C PHE A 197 -18.03 -12.76 8.91
N VAL A 198 -17.93 -11.43 8.78
CA VAL A 198 -17.41 -10.58 9.86
C VAL A 198 -18.51 -10.36 10.90
N PRO A 199 -18.29 -10.72 12.19
CA PRO A 199 -19.26 -10.48 13.24
C PRO A 199 -19.39 -8.98 13.55
N GLU A 200 -20.55 -8.58 14.11
CA GLU A 200 -20.72 -7.24 14.64
C GLU A 200 -19.75 -6.99 15.80
N GLN A 201 -19.17 -5.83 15.83
CA GLN A 201 -18.24 -5.40 16.87
C GLN A 201 -18.61 -3.99 17.31
N GLY A 202 -18.35 -3.67 18.58
CA GLY A 202 -18.58 -2.36 19.13
C GLY A 202 -17.80 -1.25 18.42
N PRO A 203 -18.08 0.02 18.76
CA PRO A 203 -17.33 1.16 18.26
C PRO A 203 -15.84 1.04 18.51
N VAL A 204 -15.04 1.79 17.75
CA VAL A 204 -13.60 1.89 17.97
C VAL A 204 -13.35 2.58 19.31
N ASP A 205 -13.00 1.80 20.33
CA ASP A 205 -12.56 2.35 21.61
C ASP A 205 -11.08 2.79 21.44
N SER A 206 -10.89 3.93 20.79
CA SER A 206 -9.57 4.53 20.63
C SER A 206 -9.38 5.55 21.74
N SER A 207 -8.36 5.34 22.58
CA SER A 207 -7.87 6.42 23.44
C SER A 207 -7.12 7.45 22.56
N VAL A 208 -7.88 8.19 21.75
CA VAL A 208 -7.41 9.23 20.80
C VAL A 208 -6.38 10.14 21.47
N ARG A 209 -6.57 10.44 22.74
CA ARG A 209 -5.67 11.28 23.53
C ARG A 209 -4.27 10.65 23.72
N ARG A 210 -4.20 9.34 23.79
CA ARG A 210 -2.93 8.59 23.96
C ARG A 210 -2.18 8.48 22.63
N GLU A 211 -2.88 8.33 21.53
CA GLU A 211 -2.32 8.33 20.17
C GLU A 211 -1.80 9.72 19.79
N LEU A 212 -2.55 10.79 20.10
CA LEU A 212 -2.13 12.17 19.85
C LEU A 212 -0.85 12.57 20.60
N SER A 213 -0.58 11.99 21.78
CA SER A 213 0.68 12.27 22.49
C SER A 213 1.92 11.79 21.73
N THR A 214 1.78 10.72 20.95
CA THR A 214 2.85 10.15 20.11
C THR A 214 3.25 11.09 18.97
N LEU A 215 2.30 11.88 18.46
CA LEU A 215 2.55 12.87 17.40
C LEU A 215 3.45 14.03 17.84
N ARG A 216 3.75 14.17 19.13
CA ARG A 216 4.71 15.16 19.65
C ARG A 216 6.18 14.70 19.54
N ASN A 217 6.41 13.46 19.09
CA ASN A 217 7.77 12.90 18.94
C ASN A 217 8.45 13.42 17.66
N GLY A 218 9.44 14.32 17.79
CA GLY A 218 10.19 14.89 16.67
C GLY A 218 10.88 13.83 15.78
N PRO A 219 11.63 12.86 16.33
CA PRO A 219 12.21 11.74 15.59
C PRO A 219 11.20 10.94 14.73
N LEU A 220 9.95 10.83 15.16
CA LEU A 220 8.87 10.19 14.39
C LEU A 220 8.62 10.96 13.08
N TRP A 221 8.47 12.28 13.16
CA TRP A 221 8.22 13.12 11.99
C TRP A 221 9.38 13.19 11.02
N ILE A 222 10.62 13.18 11.53
CA ILE A 222 11.83 13.10 10.69
C ILE A 222 11.84 11.76 9.92
N SER A 223 11.59 10.65 10.61
CA SER A 223 11.53 9.33 9.97
C SER A 223 10.36 9.25 8.99
N PHE A 224 9.20 9.80 9.33
CA PHE A 224 8.06 9.91 8.43
C PHE A 224 8.41 10.70 7.16
N ALA A 225 9.00 11.90 7.29
CA ALA A 225 9.36 12.73 6.15
C ALA A 225 10.45 12.08 5.29
N ALA A 226 11.45 11.42 5.91
CA ALA A 226 12.46 10.66 5.18
C ALA A 226 11.84 9.53 4.34
N GLY A 227 10.86 8.81 4.89
CA GLY A 227 10.09 7.81 4.16
C GLY A 227 9.23 8.44 3.06
N ALA A 228 8.46 9.50 3.39
CA ALA A 228 7.56 10.17 2.45
C ALA A 228 8.29 10.71 1.20
N ILE A 229 9.50 11.20 1.36
CA ILE A 229 10.33 11.66 0.24
C ILE A 229 11.02 10.47 -0.43
N GLY A 230 11.66 9.59 0.37
CA GLY A 230 12.51 8.52 -0.16
C GLY A 230 11.75 7.43 -0.92
N PHE A 231 10.52 7.12 -0.55
CA PHE A 231 9.67 6.19 -1.31
C PHE A 231 9.31 6.71 -2.71
N GLY A 232 9.40 8.03 -2.94
CA GLY A 232 9.27 8.61 -4.27
C GLY A 232 10.24 8.02 -5.29
N GLY A 233 11.38 7.49 -4.83
CA GLY A 233 12.37 6.81 -5.67
C GLY A 233 11.79 5.61 -6.42
N LEU A 234 11.12 4.72 -5.73
CA LEU A 234 10.44 3.58 -6.33
C LEU A 234 9.35 4.04 -7.31
N PHE A 235 8.49 4.93 -6.85
CA PHE A 235 7.27 5.28 -7.57
C PHE A 235 7.53 6.16 -8.80
N ALA A 236 8.64 6.91 -8.85
CA ALA A 236 9.05 7.62 -10.04
C ALA A 236 9.28 6.66 -11.23
N VAL A 237 9.90 5.50 -10.98
CA VAL A 237 10.14 4.47 -12.00
C VAL A 237 8.91 3.60 -12.22
N TYR A 238 8.30 3.11 -11.14
CA TYR A 238 7.24 2.11 -11.22
C TYR A 238 5.95 2.65 -11.86
N THR A 239 5.65 3.94 -11.66
CA THR A 239 4.51 4.61 -12.31
C THR A 239 4.57 4.50 -13.83
N TYR A 240 5.75 4.63 -14.39
CA TYR A 240 5.96 4.63 -15.86
C TYR A 240 6.61 3.33 -16.36
N VAL A 241 6.51 2.23 -15.58
CA VAL A 241 7.14 0.95 -15.91
C VAL A 241 6.67 0.43 -17.27
N ALA A 242 5.36 0.48 -17.58
CA ALA A 242 4.82 -0.04 -18.82
C ALA A 242 5.40 0.68 -20.05
N PRO A 243 5.33 2.02 -20.20
CA PRO A 243 5.95 2.71 -21.34
C PRO A 243 7.48 2.60 -21.33
N THR A 244 8.14 2.49 -20.16
CA THR A 244 9.60 2.33 -20.11
C THR A 244 10.02 0.99 -20.73
N VAL A 245 9.39 -0.12 -20.35
CA VAL A 245 9.78 -1.43 -20.89
C VAL A 245 9.37 -1.63 -22.34
N THR A 246 8.29 -0.99 -22.80
CA THR A 246 7.83 -1.12 -24.19
C THR A 246 8.55 -0.15 -25.12
N LYS A 247 8.64 1.14 -24.80
CA LYS A 247 9.17 2.18 -25.68
C LYS A 247 10.70 2.32 -25.60
N VAL A 248 11.32 1.92 -24.47
CA VAL A 248 12.78 2.08 -24.29
C VAL A 248 13.49 0.72 -24.30
N ALA A 249 13.04 -0.26 -23.51
CA ALA A 249 13.67 -1.59 -23.50
C ALA A 249 13.23 -2.48 -24.67
N GLY A 250 12.30 -2.06 -25.51
CA GLY A 250 11.87 -2.77 -26.72
C GLY A 250 11.08 -4.06 -26.46
N MET A 251 10.46 -4.18 -25.30
CA MET A 251 9.60 -5.33 -25.00
C MET A 251 8.23 -5.18 -25.67
N PRO A 252 7.59 -6.27 -26.11
CA PRO A 252 6.22 -6.21 -26.56
C PRO A 252 5.25 -5.86 -25.41
N GLU A 253 4.11 -5.23 -25.71
CA GLU A 253 3.11 -4.87 -24.69
C GLU A 253 2.63 -6.09 -23.89
N SER A 254 2.53 -7.26 -24.54
CA SER A 254 2.18 -8.54 -23.89
C SER A 254 3.17 -9.01 -22.83
N ALA A 255 4.38 -8.44 -22.77
CA ALA A 255 5.35 -8.73 -21.73
C ALA A 255 5.07 -7.94 -20.43
N VAL A 256 4.34 -6.83 -20.48
CA VAL A 256 4.10 -5.96 -19.32
C VAL A 256 3.52 -6.72 -18.11
N PRO A 257 2.49 -7.57 -18.25
CA PRO A 257 2.00 -8.37 -17.11
C PRO A 257 3.10 -9.23 -16.47
N TRP A 258 3.99 -9.83 -17.26
CA TRP A 258 5.09 -10.64 -16.74
C TRP A 258 6.15 -9.80 -16.04
N VAL A 259 6.46 -8.62 -16.55
CA VAL A 259 7.36 -7.65 -15.89
C VAL A 259 6.80 -7.27 -14.51
N LEU A 260 5.51 -6.99 -14.43
CA LEU A 260 4.84 -6.68 -13.17
C LEU A 260 4.81 -7.88 -12.21
N ALA A 261 4.64 -9.10 -12.72
CA ALA A 261 4.73 -10.31 -11.91
C ALA A 261 6.15 -10.50 -11.32
N VAL A 262 7.19 -10.32 -12.12
CA VAL A 262 8.59 -10.36 -11.65
C VAL A 262 8.85 -9.27 -10.61
N PHE A 263 8.32 -8.08 -10.81
CA PHE A 263 8.38 -6.99 -9.82
C PHE A 263 7.69 -7.41 -8.50
N GLY A 264 6.48 -7.98 -8.56
CA GLY A 264 5.76 -8.49 -7.40
C GLY A 264 6.52 -9.60 -6.65
N VAL A 265 7.17 -10.51 -7.38
CA VAL A 265 8.08 -11.52 -6.79
C VAL A 265 9.25 -10.84 -6.09
N GLY A 266 9.84 -9.80 -6.71
CA GLY A 266 10.90 -8.99 -6.10
C GLY A 266 10.43 -8.35 -4.78
N MET A 267 9.21 -7.79 -4.74
CA MET A 267 8.63 -7.26 -3.50
C MET A 267 8.48 -8.35 -2.42
N THR A 268 8.06 -9.56 -2.80
CA THR A 268 7.96 -10.69 -1.88
C THR A 268 9.32 -11.07 -1.30
N VAL A 269 10.34 -11.19 -2.15
CA VAL A 269 11.73 -11.45 -1.74
C VAL A 269 12.22 -10.32 -0.82
N GLY A 270 11.94 -9.07 -1.16
CA GLY A 270 12.28 -7.90 -0.34
C GLY A 270 11.63 -7.91 1.05
N THR A 271 10.38 -8.38 1.15
CA THR A 271 9.69 -8.55 2.44
C THR A 271 10.38 -9.61 3.30
N LEU A 272 10.71 -10.77 2.72
CA LEU A 272 11.39 -11.86 3.43
C LEU A 272 12.80 -11.48 3.88
N LEU A 273 13.56 -10.83 2.99
CA LEU A 273 14.90 -10.33 3.30
C LEU A 273 14.84 -9.24 4.35
N GLY A 274 13.93 -8.29 4.18
CA GLY A 274 13.71 -7.17 5.09
C GLY A 274 13.38 -7.62 6.50
N GLY A 275 12.51 -8.61 6.67
CA GLY A 275 12.19 -9.18 7.98
C GLY A 275 13.46 -9.66 8.72
N ARG A 276 14.29 -10.47 8.05
CA ARG A 276 15.54 -10.98 8.66
C ARG A 276 16.55 -9.88 8.98
N LEU A 277 16.64 -8.84 8.16
CA LEU A 277 17.58 -7.74 8.36
C LEU A 277 17.11 -6.81 9.49
N VAL A 278 15.83 -6.52 9.57
CA VAL A 278 15.20 -5.69 10.60
C VAL A 278 15.37 -6.33 11.99
N ASP A 279 15.20 -7.65 12.10
CA ASP A 279 15.41 -8.39 13.36
C ASP A 279 16.84 -8.23 13.90
N ARG A 280 17.82 -8.02 13.01
CA ARG A 280 19.22 -7.76 13.41
C ARG A 280 19.45 -6.31 13.83
N ASN A 281 19.02 -5.36 13.05
CA ASN A 281 19.17 -3.93 13.35
C ASN A 281 18.32 -3.04 12.41
N VAL A 282 17.25 -2.47 12.94
CA VAL A 282 16.32 -1.63 12.18
C VAL A 282 17.01 -0.45 11.49
N LEU A 283 17.83 0.32 12.21
CA LEU A 283 18.46 1.53 11.65
C LEU A 283 19.47 1.20 10.54
N ARG A 284 20.29 0.16 10.74
CA ARG A 284 21.23 -0.29 9.70
C ARG A 284 20.49 -0.79 8.47
N THR A 285 19.36 -1.47 8.66
CA THR A 285 18.51 -1.94 7.55
C THR A 285 17.92 -0.76 6.80
N VAL A 286 17.41 0.26 7.47
CA VAL A 286 16.90 1.49 6.84
C VAL A 286 17.97 2.13 5.98
N ILE A 287 19.17 2.41 6.54
CA ILE A 287 20.27 3.05 5.81
C ILE A 287 20.73 2.18 4.64
N GLY A 288 20.96 0.89 4.88
CA GLY A 288 21.41 -0.04 3.84
C GLY A 288 20.40 -0.19 2.69
N SER A 289 19.10 -0.20 3.01
CA SER A 289 18.04 -0.26 2.00
C SER A 289 17.91 1.02 1.19
N PHE A 290 18.10 2.20 1.79
CA PHE A 290 18.18 3.46 1.05
C PHE A 290 19.34 3.45 0.05
N VAL A 291 20.53 3.04 0.50
CA VAL A 291 21.72 2.91 -0.36
C VAL A 291 21.46 1.90 -1.48
N ALA A 292 20.96 0.73 -1.16
CA ALA A 292 20.66 -0.31 -2.14
C ALA A 292 19.60 0.13 -3.16
N THR A 293 18.55 0.86 -2.73
CA THR A 293 17.54 1.44 -3.63
C THR A 293 18.16 2.49 -4.55
N ALA A 294 19.01 3.38 -4.01
CA ALA A 294 19.73 4.37 -4.82
C ALA A 294 20.61 3.71 -5.89
N LEU A 295 21.36 2.66 -5.51
CA LEU A 295 22.18 1.89 -6.45
C LEU A 295 21.32 1.18 -7.51
N SER A 296 20.18 0.60 -7.13
CA SER A 296 19.24 -0.03 -8.06
C SER A 296 18.67 0.99 -9.07
N LEU A 297 18.38 2.22 -8.64
CA LEU A 297 17.91 3.29 -9.50
C LEU A 297 19.00 3.73 -10.51
N VAL A 298 20.25 3.89 -10.06
CA VAL A 298 21.39 4.18 -10.95
C VAL A 298 21.58 3.05 -11.96
N LEU A 299 21.59 1.80 -11.49
CA LEU A 299 21.72 0.65 -12.36
C LEU A 299 20.61 0.64 -13.42
N PHE A 300 19.35 0.79 -12.99
CA PHE A 300 18.22 0.82 -13.93
C PHE A 300 18.33 1.98 -14.94
N ALA A 301 18.75 3.18 -14.51
CA ALA A 301 18.94 4.32 -15.40
C ALA A 301 20.02 4.07 -16.48
N LEU A 302 21.07 3.33 -16.14
CA LEU A 302 22.21 3.07 -17.03
C LEU A 302 21.97 1.90 -18.00
N VAL A 303 21.26 0.85 -17.54
CA VAL A 303 21.15 -0.41 -18.32
C VAL A 303 19.71 -0.72 -18.77
N GLY A 304 18.73 0.09 -18.41
CA GLY A 304 17.30 -0.14 -18.69
C GLY A 304 16.88 -0.01 -20.16
N THR A 305 17.84 0.11 -21.09
CA THR A 305 17.59 0.25 -22.54
C THR A 305 17.41 -1.09 -23.26
N SER A 306 17.59 -2.21 -22.57
CA SER A 306 17.43 -3.54 -23.15
C SER A 306 16.63 -4.47 -22.21
N PRO A 307 15.91 -5.48 -22.75
CA PRO A 307 14.91 -6.25 -22.00
C PRO A 307 15.43 -6.89 -20.71
N VAL A 308 16.50 -7.68 -20.79
CA VAL A 308 17.01 -8.44 -19.63
C VAL A 308 17.58 -7.53 -18.54
N PRO A 309 18.47 -6.56 -18.84
CA PRO A 309 18.93 -5.60 -17.84
C PRO A 309 17.82 -4.76 -17.22
N ALA A 310 16.82 -4.34 -18.01
CA ALA A 310 15.65 -3.61 -17.47
C ALA A 310 14.89 -4.47 -16.45
N LEU A 311 14.63 -5.75 -16.77
CA LEU A 311 13.94 -6.68 -15.89
C LEU A 311 14.72 -6.93 -14.58
N LEU A 312 16.03 -7.14 -14.68
CA LEU A 312 16.90 -7.33 -13.50
C LEU A 312 16.96 -6.07 -12.64
N GLY A 313 17.06 -4.89 -13.27
CA GLY A 313 17.05 -3.61 -12.57
C GLY A 313 15.73 -3.36 -11.83
N LEU A 314 14.58 -3.65 -12.47
CA LEU A 314 13.26 -3.57 -11.84
C LEU A 314 13.10 -4.57 -10.70
N PHE A 315 13.58 -5.79 -10.87
CA PHE A 315 13.57 -6.78 -9.79
C PHE A 315 14.41 -6.31 -8.59
N ALA A 316 15.64 -5.83 -8.83
CA ALA A 316 16.50 -5.29 -7.78
C ALA A 316 15.85 -4.09 -7.07
N LEU A 317 15.25 -3.18 -7.83
CA LEU A 317 14.52 -2.04 -7.30
C LEU A 317 13.33 -2.49 -6.42
N ALA A 318 12.57 -3.50 -6.85
CA ALA A 318 11.48 -4.06 -6.08
C ALA A 318 11.94 -4.65 -4.74
N VAL A 319 13.01 -5.47 -4.76
CA VAL A 319 13.60 -6.09 -3.56
C VAL A 319 14.06 -5.02 -2.58
N THR A 320 14.83 -4.05 -3.04
CA THR A 320 15.45 -3.03 -2.17
C THR A 320 14.43 -2.05 -1.60
N SER A 321 13.47 -1.60 -2.43
CA SER A 321 12.42 -0.68 -2.00
C SER A 321 11.44 -1.33 -1.02
N GLN A 322 11.10 -2.61 -1.23
CA GLN A 322 10.23 -3.33 -0.29
C GLN A 322 10.92 -3.59 1.05
N THR A 323 12.24 -3.90 1.02
CA THR A 323 13.06 -4.00 2.23
C THR A 323 13.08 -2.67 2.98
N LEU A 324 13.22 -1.54 2.26
CA LEU A 324 13.13 -0.19 2.82
C LEU A 324 11.76 0.06 3.45
N GLY A 325 10.67 -0.31 2.76
CA GLY A 325 9.29 -0.14 3.25
C GLY A 325 9.08 -0.83 4.59
N LEU A 326 9.50 -2.10 4.70
CA LEU A 326 9.38 -2.85 5.95
C LEU A 326 10.25 -2.28 7.07
N ALA A 327 11.49 -1.88 6.75
CA ALA A 327 12.40 -1.28 7.72
C ALA A 327 11.89 0.08 8.24
N MET A 328 11.34 0.92 7.37
CA MET A 328 10.72 2.19 7.74
C MET A 328 9.45 1.98 8.58
N GLN A 329 8.62 0.99 8.23
CA GLN A 329 7.44 0.64 9.00
C GLN A 329 7.81 0.24 10.43
N THR A 330 8.79 -0.66 10.58
CA THR A 330 9.26 -1.10 11.89
C THR A 330 9.83 0.09 12.68
N ARG A 331 10.65 0.94 12.04
CA ARG A 331 11.21 2.13 12.69
C ARG A 331 10.14 3.09 13.19
N LEU A 332 9.11 3.36 12.40
CA LEU A 332 8.00 4.24 12.82
C LEU A 332 7.19 3.63 13.97
N MET A 333 7.02 2.30 13.98
CA MET A 333 6.40 1.58 15.10
C MET A 333 7.26 1.65 16.36
N ASP A 334 8.58 1.50 16.28
CA ASP A 334 9.53 1.63 17.40
C ASP A 334 9.54 3.04 17.99
N LEU A 335 9.38 4.07 17.14
CA LEU A 335 9.25 5.46 17.56
C LEU A 335 7.87 5.80 18.13
N SER A 336 6.93 4.87 18.05
CA SER A 336 5.53 4.97 18.53
C SER A 336 5.17 3.84 19.50
N PRO A 337 5.92 3.55 20.58
CA PRO A 337 5.77 2.35 21.37
C PRO A 337 4.41 2.24 22.06
N ARG A 338 3.76 3.38 22.35
CA ARG A 338 2.42 3.44 22.96
C ARG A 338 1.28 3.43 21.92
N ALA A 339 1.60 3.56 20.63
CA ALA A 339 0.66 3.64 19.51
C ALA A 339 1.26 3.02 18.22
N GLN A 340 1.67 1.76 18.29
CA GLN A 340 2.33 1.08 17.16
C GLN A 340 1.46 1.02 15.90
N SER A 341 0.14 0.94 16.05
CA SER A 341 -0.81 1.03 14.94
C SER A 341 -0.75 2.38 14.21
N LEU A 342 -0.55 3.48 14.94
CA LEU A 342 -0.33 4.80 14.35
C LEU A 342 0.99 4.85 13.59
N GLY A 343 2.08 4.27 14.14
CA GLY A 343 3.37 4.17 13.45
C GLY A 343 3.26 3.44 12.11
N ALA A 344 2.53 2.31 12.08
CA ALA A 344 2.26 1.57 10.84
C ALA A 344 1.40 2.40 9.85
N ALA A 345 0.36 3.08 10.33
CA ALA A 345 -0.49 3.93 9.49
C ALA A 345 0.30 5.11 8.88
N LEU A 346 1.19 5.73 9.66
CA LEU A 346 2.09 6.77 9.17
C LEU A 346 3.02 6.24 8.06
N CYS A 347 3.50 4.99 8.16
CA CYS A 347 4.28 4.39 7.08
C CYS A 347 3.48 4.30 5.78
N HIS A 348 2.23 3.84 5.83
CA HIS A 348 1.36 3.80 4.65
C HIS A 348 1.10 5.20 4.08
N SER A 349 0.92 6.20 4.94
CA SER A 349 0.79 7.60 4.49
C SER A 349 2.08 8.09 3.82
N ALA A 350 3.26 7.78 4.39
CA ALA A 350 4.56 8.12 3.80
C ALA A 350 4.75 7.45 2.43
N LEU A 351 4.42 6.15 2.30
CA LEU A 351 4.44 5.42 1.03
C LEU A 351 3.57 6.11 -0.03
N ASN A 352 2.37 6.56 0.34
CA ASN A 352 1.46 7.21 -0.60
C ASN A 352 1.86 8.65 -0.94
N ILE A 353 2.50 9.40 -0.02
CA ILE A 353 3.13 10.68 -0.37
C ILE A 353 4.27 10.43 -1.37
N GLY A 354 5.10 9.39 -1.14
CA GLY A 354 6.13 8.97 -2.08
C GLY A 354 5.53 8.57 -3.44
N ASN A 355 4.44 7.81 -3.45
CA ASN A 355 3.72 7.45 -4.68
C ASN A 355 3.25 8.68 -5.45
N ALA A 356 2.56 9.60 -4.78
CA ALA A 356 2.09 10.84 -5.40
C ALA A 356 3.24 11.69 -5.95
N SER A 357 4.29 11.93 -5.15
CA SER A 357 5.44 12.74 -5.55
C SER A 357 6.27 12.07 -6.66
N GLY A 358 6.52 10.77 -6.56
CA GLY A 358 7.24 10.00 -7.58
C GLY A 358 6.51 10.01 -8.92
N ALA A 359 5.20 9.74 -8.93
CA ALA A 359 4.36 9.79 -10.13
C ALA A 359 4.37 11.20 -10.75
N PHE A 360 4.20 12.23 -9.93
CA PHE A 360 4.15 13.61 -10.39
C PHE A 360 5.50 14.09 -10.96
N PHE A 361 6.59 14.02 -10.19
CA PHE A 361 7.89 14.48 -10.64
C PHE A 361 8.47 13.62 -11.78
N GLY A 362 8.22 12.30 -11.76
CA GLY A 362 8.54 11.41 -12.88
C GLY A 362 7.82 11.82 -14.16
N GLY A 363 6.53 12.17 -14.06
CA GLY A 363 5.75 12.70 -15.19
C GLY A 363 6.28 14.03 -15.73
N LEU A 364 6.69 14.95 -14.85
CA LEU A 364 7.24 16.24 -15.25
C LEU A 364 8.49 16.10 -16.13
N VAL A 365 9.43 15.23 -15.75
CA VAL A 365 10.67 15.06 -16.54
C VAL A 365 10.40 14.34 -17.87
N ILE A 366 9.41 13.44 -17.93
CA ILE A 366 8.96 12.83 -19.19
C ILE A 366 8.29 13.89 -20.07
N ALA A 367 7.40 14.71 -19.52
CA ALA A 367 6.73 15.78 -20.25
C ALA A 367 7.71 16.84 -20.77
N ALA A 368 8.80 17.09 -20.04
CA ALA A 368 9.89 17.96 -20.45
C ALA A 368 10.80 17.36 -21.57
N GLY A 369 10.52 16.13 -22.03
CA GLY A 369 11.24 15.50 -23.13
C GLY A 369 12.51 14.74 -22.75
N TYR A 370 12.80 14.53 -21.45
CA TYR A 370 13.99 13.79 -21.00
C TYR A 370 13.86 12.26 -21.16
N GLY A 371 12.70 11.76 -21.62
CA GLY A 371 12.47 10.33 -21.88
C GLY A 371 12.12 9.50 -20.64
N TYR A 372 11.80 8.22 -20.86
CA TYR A 372 11.24 7.33 -19.83
C TYR A 372 12.26 6.75 -18.84
N LEU A 373 13.56 6.96 -19.02
CA LEU A 373 14.59 6.62 -18.03
C LEU A 373 14.88 7.79 -17.07
N ALA A 374 14.52 9.02 -17.43
CA ALA A 374 14.72 10.21 -16.58
C ALA A 374 14.06 10.11 -15.19
N PRO A 375 12.87 9.49 -15.03
CA PRO A 375 12.30 9.25 -13.71
C PRO A 375 13.20 8.50 -12.73
N ALA A 376 14.12 7.65 -13.20
CA ALA A 376 15.08 6.97 -12.31
C ALA A 376 16.06 7.95 -11.64
N TRP A 377 16.47 9.02 -12.34
CA TRP A 377 17.31 10.08 -11.76
C TRP A 377 16.53 10.95 -10.75
N VAL A 378 15.27 11.23 -11.04
CA VAL A 378 14.37 11.88 -10.07
C VAL A 378 14.21 11.00 -8.83
N GLY A 379 13.98 9.72 -9.04
CA GLY A 379 13.89 8.72 -7.97
C GLY A 379 15.15 8.64 -7.13
N LEU A 380 16.32 8.67 -7.76
CA LEU A 380 17.62 8.73 -7.09
C LEU A 380 17.72 9.98 -6.19
N ALA A 381 17.38 11.15 -6.71
CA ALA A 381 17.43 12.40 -5.93
C ALA A 381 16.52 12.32 -4.70
N LEU A 382 15.27 11.86 -4.86
CA LEU A 382 14.33 11.70 -3.75
C LEU A 382 14.83 10.66 -2.72
N THR A 383 15.39 9.55 -3.19
CA THR A 383 15.96 8.51 -2.32
C THR A 383 17.16 9.04 -1.52
N LEU A 384 18.04 9.79 -2.16
CA LEU A 384 19.21 10.40 -1.50
C LEU A 384 18.80 11.46 -0.48
N VAL A 385 17.77 12.26 -0.73
CA VAL A 385 17.23 13.21 0.25
C VAL A 385 16.70 12.45 1.48
N GLY A 386 15.91 11.39 1.27
CA GLY A 386 15.44 10.53 2.37
C GLY A 386 16.60 9.93 3.18
N LEU A 387 17.62 9.41 2.48
CA LEU A 387 18.83 8.90 3.12
C LEU A 387 19.57 9.97 3.95
N ALA A 388 19.77 11.16 3.38
CA ALA A 388 20.42 12.27 4.06
C ALA A 388 19.70 12.67 5.36
N MET A 389 18.36 12.70 5.33
CA MET A 389 17.55 12.95 6.53
C MET A 389 17.77 11.88 7.61
N VAL A 390 17.82 10.60 7.22
CA VAL A 390 18.07 9.50 8.16
C VAL A 390 19.50 9.58 8.73
N LEU A 391 20.49 9.92 7.93
CA LEU A 391 21.88 10.04 8.39
C LEU A 391 22.08 11.24 9.32
N ALA A 392 21.48 12.39 9.00
CA ALA A 392 21.60 13.62 9.79
C ALA A 392 20.88 13.51 11.15
N PHE A 393 19.71 12.91 11.18
CA PHE A 393 18.82 12.96 12.36
C PHE A 393 18.45 11.57 12.91
N GLY A 394 18.73 10.49 12.17
CA GLY A 394 18.31 9.14 12.51
C GLY A 394 18.99 8.53 13.75
N ARG A 395 20.10 9.10 14.21
CA ARG A 395 20.83 8.67 15.41
C ARG A 395 20.24 9.22 16.72
N GLN A 396 19.24 10.09 16.64
CA GLN A 396 18.57 10.56 17.85
C GLN A 396 17.96 9.36 18.58
N ARG A 397 18.49 9.06 19.77
CA ARG A 397 18.14 7.90 20.59
C ARG A 397 16.65 7.92 20.87
N ILE A 398 16.04 6.73 20.82
CA ILE A 398 14.82 6.44 21.55
C ILE A 398 15.12 6.77 23.01
N ALA A 399 14.64 7.91 23.50
CA ALA A 399 14.73 8.24 24.90
C ALA A 399 13.93 7.13 25.62
N HIS A 400 14.62 6.25 26.32
CA HIS A 400 13.98 5.32 27.22
C HIS A 400 13.27 6.20 28.27
N ALA A 401 11.95 6.32 28.11
CA ALA A 401 11.09 6.80 29.18
C ALA A 401 11.13 5.72 30.26
N GLY A 402 11.96 5.94 31.31
CA GLY A 402 11.91 5.22 32.55
C GLY A 402 10.58 5.42 33.28
#